data_b47a15f125ec03c14f536d69ce63d66a
#
_entry.id   b47a15f125ec03c14f536d69ce63d66a
#
_cell.length_a   1.000
_cell.length_b   1.000
_cell.length_c   1.000
_cell.angle_alpha   90.00
_cell.angle_beta   90.00
_cell.angle_gamma   90.00
#
_symmetry.space_group_name_H-M   'P 1'
#
loop_
_entity.id
_entity.type
_entity.pdbx_description
1 polymer ?
#
loop_
_entity_poly.entity_id
_entity_poly.type
_entity_poly.pdbx_seq_one_letter_code
_entity_poly.pdbx_strand_id
1 'polypeptide(L)'
;LVVTDKDGQRISYTSIRGKNVLSLRVGRFTASFRISLSTLRQLRAEGIDTITFQTILCSTTLSVDELLAMGGEDAEAVLTHRLTDSSLTVG
;
A
#
# COMPACT_ATOMS: atom_id res chain seq x y z
N LEU A 1 -2.71 -6.71 5.25
CA LEU A 1 -1.87 -5.52 5.06
C LEU A 1 -0.62 -5.62 5.93
N VAL A 2 0.54 -5.57 5.31
CA VAL A 2 1.82 -5.70 6.00
C VAL A 2 2.76 -4.59 5.52
N VAL A 3 3.47 -3.96 6.46
CA VAL A 3 4.52 -3.01 6.15
C VAL A 3 5.84 -3.56 6.68
N THR A 4 6.85 -3.58 5.82
CA THR A 4 8.17 -4.13 6.15
C THR A 4 9.25 -3.11 5.88
N ASP A 5 10.39 -3.27 6.56
CA ASP A 5 11.57 -2.44 6.33
C ASP A 5 12.41 -3.00 5.16
N LYS A 6 13.59 -2.42 4.95
CA LYS A 6 14.50 -2.84 3.87
C LYS A 6 14.98 -4.31 4.01
N ASP A 7 14.91 -4.86 5.22
CA ASP A 7 15.36 -6.23 5.52
C ASP A 7 14.20 -7.22 5.55
N GLY A 8 13.00 -6.79 5.21
CA GLY A 8 11.81 -7.64 5.21
C GLY A 8 11.17 -7.85 6.57
N GLN A 9 11.61 -7.13 7.59
CA GLN A 9 11.02 -7.22 8.93
C GLN A 9 9.82 -6.31 9.05
N ARG A 10 8.77 -6.79 9.73
CA ARG A 10 7.58 -6.00 9.97
C ARG A 10 7.90 -4.81 10.86
N ILE A 11 7.36 -3.66 10.49
CA ILE A 11 7.53 -2.42 11.23
C ILE A 11 6.18 -1.79 11.50
N SER A 12 6.12 -0.96 12.53
CA SER A 12 4.91 -0.21 12.84
C SER A 12 4.71 0.93 11.84
N TYR A 13 3.45 1.28 11.63
CA TYR A 13 3.07 2.36 10.73
C TYR A 13 1.84 3.06 11.29
N THR A 14 1.62 4.30 10.85
CA THR A 14 0.42 5.05 11.20
C THR A 14 -0.60 4.90 10.08
N SER A 15 -1.82 4.53 10.43
CA SER A 15 -2.92 4.37 9.50
C SER A 15 -4.00 5.41 9.80
N ILE A 16 -4.37 6.20 8.80
CA ILE A 16 -5.42 7.19 8.92
C ILE A 16 -6.46 6.91 7.85
N ARG A 17 -7.70 6.70 8.26
CA ARG A 17 -8.80 6.47 7.33
C ARG A 17 -9.61 7.74 7.19
N GLY A 18 -9.62 8.28 5.97
CA GLY A 18 -10.49 9.38 5.60
C GLY A 18 -11.82 8.89 5.04
N LYS A 19 -12.55 9.75 4.36
CA LYS A 19 -13.87 9.42 3.82
C LYS A 19 -13.81 8.29 2.80
N ASN A 20 -12.83 8.33 1.89
CA ASN A 20 -12.64 7.34 0.83
C ASN A 20 -11.17 7.00 0.62
N VAL A 21 -10.30 7.44 1.53
CA VAL A 21 -8.86 7.30 1.42
C VAL A 21 -8.31 6.59 2.65
N LEU A 22 -7.45 5.61 2.45
CA LEU A 22 -6.65 5.01 3.51
C LEU A 22 -5.21 5.50 3.34
N SER A 23 -4.70 6.22 4.33
CA SER A 23 -3.34 6.77 4.30
C SER A 23 -2.45 5.98 5.24
N LEU A 24 -1.32 5.52 4.76
CA LEU A 24 -0.32 4.77 5.52
C LEU A 24 0.96 5.60 5.58
N ARG A 25 1.48 5.78 6.78
CA ARG A 25 2.68 6.59 7.01
C ARG A 25 3.74 5.79 7.74
N VAL A 26 4.96 5.82 7.23
CA VAL A 26 6.09 5.06 7.78
C VAL A 26 7.27 6.00 7.95
N GLY A 27 7.86 6.03 9.15
CA GLY A 27 9.02 6.88 9.45
C GLY A 27 10.34 6.25 9.01
N ARG A 28 10.40 5.77 7.78
CA ARG A 28 11.60 5.16 7.19
C ARG A 28 11.86 5.74 5.81
N PHE A 29 13.12 5.67 5.36
CA PHE A 29 13.48 6.05 3.99
C PHE A 29 13.16 4.96 2.99
N THR A 30 13.25 3.71 3.41
CA THR A 30 12.97 2.54 2.58
C THR A 30 11.99 1.64 3.31
N ALA A 31 10.88 1.31 2.66
CA ALA A 31 9.87 0.41 3.21
C ALA A 31 9.02 -0.16 2.08
N SER A 32 8.40 -1.30 2.35
CA SER A 32 7.45 -1.94 1.43
C SER A 32 6.11 -2.11 2.11
N PHE A 33 5.06 -1.97 1.34
CA PHE A 33 3.70 -2.19 1.77
C PHE A 33 3.11 -3.31 0.90
N ARG A 34 2.51 -4.29 1.55
CA ARG A 34 1.95 -5.46 0.87
C ARG A 34 0.49 -5.66 1.27
N ILE A 35 -0.35 -5.84 0.28
CA ILE A 35 -1.79 -6.05 0.51
C ILE A 35 -2.34 -7.03 -0.52
N SER A 36 -3.16 -7.99 -0.05
CA SER A 36 -3.84 -8.90 -0.96
C SER A 36 -4.98 -8.20 -1.69
N LEU A 37 -5.28 -8.65 -2.91
CA LEU A 37 -6.40 -8.10 -3.65
C LEU A 37 -7.74 -8.40 -2.97
N SER A 38 -7.83 -9.50 -2.21
CA SER A 38 -9.04 -9.78 -1.44
C SER A 38 -9.26 -8.73 -0.34
N THR A 39 -8.19 -8.27 0.31
CA THR A 39 -8.28 -7.17 1.29
C THR A 39 -8.64 -5.85 0.59
N LEU A 40 -8.11 -5.62 -0.60
CA LEU A 40 -8.48 -4.43 -1.39
C LEU A 40 -9.96 -4.44 -1.75
N ARG A 41 -10.50 -5.58 -2.15
CA ARG A 41 -11.95 -5.70 -2.42
C ARG A 41 -12.77 -5.38 -1.19
N GLN A 42 -12.33 -5.84 -0.02
CA GLN A 42 -12.99 -5.57 1.24
C GLN A 42 -12.97 -4.08 1.56
N LEU A 43 -11.82 -3.42 1.40
CA LEU A 43 -11.70 -1.97 1.58
C LEU A 43 -12.60 -1.21 0.60
N ARG A 44 -12.65 -1.67 -0.65
CA ARG A 44 -13.50 -1.05 -1.66
C ARG A 44 -14.99 -1.12 -1.26
N ALA A 45 -15.41 -2.27 -0.73
CA ALA A 45 -16.77 -2.44 -0.22
C ALA A 45 -17.07 -1.51 0.96
N GLU A 46 -16.05 -1.10 1.71
CA GLU A 46 -16.18 -0.17 2.83
C GLU A 46 -16.09 1.30 2.39
N GLY A 47 -16.00 1.56 1.10
CA GLY A 47 -15.96 2.91 0.56
C GLY A 47 -14.56 3.48 0.31
N ILE A 48 -13.51 2.70 0.52
CA ILE A 48 -12.14 3.14 0.26
C ILE A 48 -11.81 2.89 -1.21
N ASP A 49 -11.52 3.95 -1.95
CA ASP A 49 -11.15 3.87 -3.36
C ASP A 49 -9.69 4.29 -3.62
N THR A 50 -9.02 4.84 -2.63
CA THR A 50 -7.67 5.37 -2.77
C THR A 50 -6.82 4.96 -1.56
N ILE A 51 -5.57 4.54 -1.83
CA ILE A 51 -4.60 4.26 -0.78
C ILE A 51 -3.37 5.14 -1.04
N THR A 52 -2.92 5.82 0.01
CA THR A 52 -1.70 6.62 -0.04
C THR A 52 -0.66 5.98 0.87
N PHE A 53 0.53 5.76 0.35
CA PHE A 53 1.66 5.23 1.12
C PHE A 53 2.76 6.28 1.15
N GLN A 54 3.18 6.68 2.34
CA GLN A 54 4.16 7.73 2.53
C GLN A 54 5.31 7.24 3.39
N THR A 55 6.52 7.36 2.87
CA THR A 55 7.78 7.24 3.60
C THR A 55 8.39 8.63 3.71
N ILE A 56 9.57 8.76 4.30
CA ILE A 56 10.14 10.09 4.60
C ILE A 56 10.32 10.95 3.35
N LEU A 57 10.79 10.37 2.24
CA LEU A 57 11.09 11.12 1.01
C LEU A 57 10.17 10.80 -0.16
N CYS A 58 9.15 9.96 0.03
CA CYS A 58 8.34 9.50 -1.09
C CYS A 58 6.89 9.33 -0.67
N SER A 59 5.98 9.70 -1.56
CA SER A 59 4.55 9.49 -1.35
C SER A 59 3.95 8.97 -2.65
N THR A 60 3.17 7.89 -2.56
CA THR A 60 2.50 7.29 -3.72
C THR A 60 1.02 7.15 -3.41
N THR A 61 0.19 7.53 -4.37
CA THR A 61 -1.26 7.37 -4.31
C THR A 61 -1.68 6.30 -5.30
N LEU A 62 -2.41 5.31 -4.80
CA LEU A 62 -2.87 4.17 -5.60
C LEU A 62 -4.39 4.16 -5.69
N SER A 63 -4.90 3.84 -6.87
CA SER A 63 -6.33 3.58 -7.06
C SER A 63 -6.61 2.12 -6.74
N VAL A 64 -7.56 1.86 -5.83
CA VAL A 64 -7.97 0.51 -5.47
C VAL A 64 -8.53 -0.21 -6.69
N ASP A 65 -9.37 0.46 -7.49
CA ASP A 65 -9.97 -0.14 -8.68
C ASP A 65 -8.91 -0.52 -9.73
N GLU A 66 -7.88 0.31 -9.90
CA GLU A 66 -6.79 0.00 -10.83
C GLU A 66 -5.99 -1.21 -10.35
N LEU A 67 -5.71 -1.31 -9.05
CA LEU A 67 -5.01 -2.47 -8.51
C LEU A 67 -5.84 -3.74 -8.69
N LEU A 68 -7.14 -3.67 -8.45
CA LEU A 68 -8.02 -4.82 -8.61
C LEU A 68 -8.09 -5.30 -10.07
N ALA A 69 -7.89 -4.39 -11.03
CA ALA A 69 -7.86 -4.74 -12.45
C ALA A 69 -6.54 -5.39 -12.89
N MET A 70 -5.50 -5.32 -12.07
CA MET A 70 -4.16 -5.77 -12.45
C MET A 70 -3.87 -7.22 -12.08
N GLY A 71 -4.70 -7.89 -11.29
CA GLY A 71 -4.40 -9.23 -10.83
C GLY A 71 -5.63 -10.10 -10.58
N GLY A 72 -5.40 -11.38 -10.37
CA GLY A 72 -6.44 -12.37 -10.06
C GLY A 72 -6.79 -12.41 -8.57
N GLU A 73 -7.60 -13.43 -8.19
CA GLU A 73 -8.14 -13.53 -6.83
C GLU A 73 -7.07 -13.70 -5.75
N ASP A 74 -6.00 -14.43 -6.08
CA ASP A 74 -4.94 -14.74 -5.11
C ASP A 74 -3.73 -13.80 -5.23
N ALA A 75 -3.85 -12.75 -6.03
CA ALA A 75 -2.76 -11.81 -6.22
C ALA A 75 -2.55 -10.89 -5.03
N GLU A 76 -1.34 -10.39 -4.90
CA GLU A 76 -0.96 -9.37 -3.93
C GLU A 76 -0.38 -8.16 -4.65
N ALA A 77 -0.64 -6.98 -4.12
CA ALA A 77 0.03 -5.76 -4.54
C ALA A 77 1.17 -5.46 -3.56
N VAL A 78 2.35 -5.17 -4.10
CA VAL A 78 3.53 -4.79 -3.31
C VAL A 78 4.05 -3.48 -3.84
N LEU A 79 4.05 -2.46 -2.99
CA LEU A 79 4.60 -1.15 -3.29
C LEU A 79 5.86 -0.96 -2.44
N THR A 80 6.98 -0.68 -3.09
CA THR A 80 8.25 -0.46 -2.40
C THR A 80 8.70 0.98 -2.65
N HIS A 81 9.03 1.67 -1.55
CA HIS A 81 9.69 2.96 -1.60
C HIS A 81 11.15 2.79 -1.21
N ARG A 82 12.05 3.33 -2.03
CA ARG A 82 13.49 3.39 -1.74
C ARG A 82 13.92 4.82 -1.93
N LEU A 83 14.12 5.54 -0.84
CA LEU A 83 14.41 6.98 -0.86
C LEU A 83 13.32 7.71 -1.63
N THR A 84 13.63 8.25 -2.81
CA THR A 84 12.67 8.97 -3.65
C THR A 84 11.99 8.11 -4.71
N ASP A 85 12.39 6.84 -4.85
CA ASP A 85 11.88 5.95 -5.89
C ASP A 85 10.74 5.08 -5.37
N SER A 86 9.82 4.73 -6.25
CA SER A 86 8.75 3.78 -5.95
C SER A 86 8.62 2.74 -7.04
N SER A 87 8.25 1.52 -6.66
CA SER A 87 7.97 0.45 -7.60
C SER A 87 6.77 -0.35 -7.11
N LEU A 88 5.93 -0.76 -8.04
CA LEU A 88 4.71 -1.50 -7.76
C LEU A 88 4.71 -2.80 -8.54
N THR A 89 4.39 -3.91 -7.86
CA THR A 89 4.14 -5.18 -8.51
C THR A 89 2.80 -5.73 -8.04
N VAL A 90 2.10 -6.41 -8.94
CA VAL A 90 0.85 -7.11 -8.64
C VAL A 90 0.93 -8.52 -9.22
N GLY A 91 0.81 -9.50 -8.35
CA GLY A 91 0.92 -10.88 -8.83
C GLY A 91 0.80 -11.94 -7.76
#